data_5cfbab1c4540a4426f45d1601e220b63
#
_entry.id   5cfbab1c4540a4426f45d1601e220b63
#
_cell.length_a   1.000
_cell.length_b   1.000
_cell.length_c   1.000
_cell.angle_alpha   90.00
_cell.angle_beta   90.00
_cell.angle_gamma   90.00
#
_symmetry.space_group_name_H-M   'P 1'
#
loop_
_entity.id
_entity.type
_entity.pdbx_description
1 polymer ?
#
loop_
_entity_poly.entity_id
_entity_poly.type
_entity_poly.pdbx_seq_one_letter_code
_entity_poly.pdbx_strand_id
1 'polypeptide(L)'
;QIRERHLQVVSTSGGHLGPGLGVVELTLALYQTLDLDFDKVVWDVGHQGYPHKLITGRFSQFDSLRQQNGVAGYLKRSESKFDHFGAGHASTSISAALGMAIARDRKGENYKCVAVIGDGALTGGMALEAINHAGHLPNTPLVVVLNDNDMSISPPVGALSSYLNKVRVSPPLQFLSDSVQESVKNIPLIGKDIPEELKNIKGSVRRLAVPKVGAVFEELGFTYMGPIDGHDIGNLVNTFNAAHKLKKPVLVHVVT
;
A
#
# COMPACT_ATOMS: atom_id res chain seq x y z
N GLN A 1 16.02 8.84 15.27
CA GLN A 1 16.89 9.44 14.24
C GLN A 1 16.09 9.96 13.02
N ILE A 2 15.32 9.09 12.26
CA ILE A 2 14.58 9.55 11.05
C ILE A 2 13.55 10.63 11.44
N ARG A 3 12.69 10.37 12.43
CA ARG A 3 11.69 11.35 12.89
C ARG A 3 12.31 12.64 13.41
N GLU A 4 13.34 12.54 14.21
CA GLU A 4 14.07 13.70 14.77
C GLU A 4 14.65 14.56 13.64
N ARG A 5 15.34 13.91 12.66
CA ARG A 5 15.90 14.59 11.51
C ARG A 5 14.83 15.25 10.64
N HIS A 6 13.73 14.54 10.42
CA HIS A 6 12.59 15.06 9.67
C HIS A 6 11.98 16.29 10.36
N LEU A 7 11.71 16.19 11.66
CA LEU A 7 11.18 17.30 12.46
C LEU A 7 12.13 18.51 12.44
N GLN A 8 13.42 18.29 12.70
CA GLN A 8 14.43 19.34 12.71
C GLN A 8 14.47 20.12 11.39
N VAL A 9 14.50 19.43 10.26
CA VAL A 9 14.67 20.08 8.97
C VAL A 9 13.37 20.72 8.49
N VAL A 10 12.24 20.01 8.58
CA VAL A 10 10.96 20.51 8.07
C VAL A 10 10.43 21.68 8.89
N SER A 11 10.74 21.75 10.20
CA SER A 11 10.39 22.92 11.03
C SER A 11 11.08 24.22 10.57
N THR A 12 12.23 24.10 9.89
CA THR A 12 13.00 25.25 9.39
C THR A 12 12.76 25.52 7.92
N SER A 13 12.83 24.48 7.08
CA SER A 13 12.75 24.60 5.61
C SER A 13 11.31 24.56 5.09
N GLY A 14 10.34 24.21 5.92
CA GLY A 14 8.98 23.87 5.49
C GLY A 14 8.93 22.53 4.73
N GLY A 15 7.72 22.06 4.46
CA GLY A 15 7.50 20.80 3.75
C GLY A 15 6.36 19.99 4.34
N HIS A 16 6.30 18.71 3.96
CA HIS A 16 5.21 17.80 4.34
C HIS A 16 5.57 17.07 5.65
N LEU A 17 5.17 17.63 6.79
CA LEU A 17 5.52 17.10 8.11
C LEU A 17 4.73 15.81 8.44
N GLY A 18 3.42 15.93 8.59
CA GLY A 18 2.54 14.82 8.99
C GLY A 18 2.64 13.61 8.08
N PRO A 19 2.48 13.76 6.75
CA PRO A 19 2.56 12.63 5.82
C PRO A 19 3.89 11.87 5.88
N GLY A 20 5.02 12.56 6.10
CA GLY A 20 6.31 11.91 6.23
C GLY A 20 6.49 11.19 7.56
N LEU A 21 5.98 11.76 8.67
CA LEU A 21 6.06 11.12 9.99
C LEU A 21 5.20 9.86 10.06
N GLY A 22 4.03 9.86 9.44
CA GLY A 22 3.11 8.73 9.44
C GLY A 22 3.67 7.48 8.76
N VAL A 23 4.56 7.63 7.78
CA VAL A 23 5.06 6.50 6.98
C VAL A 23 6.48 6.04 7.33
N VAL A 24 7.01 6.41 8.48
CA VAL A 24 8.37 6.00 8.87
C VAL A 24 8.46 4.48 9.02
N GLU A 25 7.59 3.88 9.82
CA GLU A 25 7.55 2.43 10.04
C GLU A 25 7.18 1.68 8.77
N LEU A 26 6.20 2.16 8.03
CA LEU A 26 5.81 1.62 6.72
C LEU A 26 7.02 1.59 5.77
N THR A 27 7.78 2.67 5.68
CA THR A 27 8.97 2.75 4.80
C THR A 27 10.06 1.77 5.25
N LEU A 28 10.33 1.70 6.55
CA LEU A 28 11.31 0.77 7.11
C LEU A 28 10.91 -0.69 6.86
N ALA A 29 9.66 -1.03 7.14
CA ALA A 29 9.14 -2.37 6.94
C ALA A 29 9.16 -2.79 5.47
N LEU A 30 8.74 -1.90 4.58
CA LEU A 30 8.76 -2.15 3.14
C LEU A 30 10.19 -2.44 2.66
N TYR A 31 11.17 -1.63 3.10
CA TYR A 31 12.56 -1.75 2.65
C TYR A 31 13.32 -2.94 3.27
N GLN A 32 12.82 -3.50 4.38
CA GLN A 32 13.31 -4.80 4.87
C GLN A 32 12.91 -5.97 3.95
N THR A 33 11.90 -5.80 3.11
CA THR A 33 11.38 -6.85 2.22
C THR A 33 11.83 -6.69 0.77
N LEU A 34 12.56 -5.63 0.44
CA LEU A 34 12.99 -5.26 -0.91
C LEU A 34 14.52 -5.17 -1.01
N ASP A 35 15.04 -5.53 -2.16
CA ASP A 35 16.38 -5.16 -2.60
C ASP A 35 16.28 -3.85 -3.42
N LEU A 36 16.62 -2.72 -2.80
CA LEU A 36 16.46 -1.39 -3.42
C LEU A 36 17.37 -1.18 -4.64
N ASP A 37 18.44 -1.93 -4.80
CA ASP A 37 19.29 -1.88 -5.99
C ASP A 37 18.62 -2.55 -7.20
N PHE A 38 17.68 -3.46 -6.94
CA PHE A 38 17.03 -4.28 -7.95
C PHE A 38 15.53 -3.97 -8.08
N ASP A 39 14.80 -3.98 -6.96
CA ASP A 39 13.36 -3.77 -6.89
C ASP A 39 12.96 -2.31 -7.18
N LYS A 40 11.72 -2.05 -7.56
CA LYS A 40 11.23 -0.73 -7.95
C LYS A 40 10.12 -0.28 -7.01
N VAL A 41 10.30 0.90 -6.41
CA VAL A 41 9.28 1.57 -5.58
C VAL A 41 8.90 2.90 -6.20
N VAL A 42 7.61 3.13 -6.36
CA VAL A 42 7.04 4.37 -6.89
C VAL A 42 6.15 5.00 -5.82
N TRP A 43 6.52 6.19 -5.37
CA TRP A 43 5.76 6.96 -4.40
C TRP A 43 4.82 7.92 -5.10
N ASP A 44 3.53 7.85 -4.80
CA ASP A 44 2.54 8.78 -5.35
C ASP A 44 2.71 10.18 -4.78
N VAL A 45 2.58 11.20 -5.60
CA VAL A 45 2.87 12.61 -5.27
C VAL A 45 4.31 12.82 -4.80
N GLY A 46 4.84 11.96 -3.94
CA GLY A 46 6.16 12.09 -3.32
C GLY A 46 6.20 12.92 -2.03
N HIS A 47 5.05 13.42 -1.55
CA HIS A 47 4.93 14.16 -0.29
C HIS A 47 5.26 13.29 0.95
N GLN A 48 5.08 11.98 0.84
CA GLN A 48 5.45 10.97 1.84
C GLN A 48 6.89 10.47 1.68
N GLY A 49 7.66 10.99 0.72
CA GLY A 49 8.97 10.46 0.34
C GLY A 49 10.14 10.89 1.23
N TYR A 50 9.95 11.64 2.30
CA TYR A 50 11.07 12.10 3.14
C TYR A 50 11.78 10.97 3.88
N PRO A 51 11.10 10.00 4.52
CA PRO A 51 11.76 8.81 5.08
C PRO A 51 12.55 8.04 4.03
N HIS A 52 12.00 7.87 2.83
CA HIS A 52 12.72 7.27 1.70
C HIS A 52 14.03 7.99 1.40
N LYS A 53 14.01 9.33 1.30
CA LYS A 53 15.22 10.12 1.05
C LYS A 53 16.25 9.97 2.15
N LEU A 54 15.82 10.00 3.41
CA LEU A 54 16.70 9.85 4.57
C LEU A 54 17.39 8.47 4.60
N ILE A 55 16.65 7.40 4.28
CA ILE A 55 17.16 6.04 4.26
C ILE A 55 18.07 5.79 3.07
N THR A 56 17.80 6.41 1.92
CA THR A 56 18.51 6.19 0.66
C THR A 56 19.67 7.17 0.42
N GLY A 57 20.35 7.57 1.50
CA GLY A 57 21.65 8.25 1.45
C GLY A 57 21.61 9.78 1.47
N ARG A 58 20.45 10.42 1.63
CA ARG A 58 20.33 11.89 1.69
C ARG A 58 20.25 12.45 3.11
N PHE A 59 20.56 11.63 4.11
CA PHE A 59 20.47 12.01 5.53
C PHE A 59 21.34 13.22 5.87
N SER A 60 22.61 13.21 5.45
CA SER A 60 23.56 14.31 5.71
C SER A 60 23.26 15.60 4.94
N GLN A 61 22.62 15.47 3.78
CA GLN A 61 22.28 16.60 2.91
C GLN A 61 20.88 17.17 3.19
N PHE A 62 20.14 16.57 4.11
CA PHE A 62 18.72 16.86 4.28
C PHE A 62 18.42 18.28 4.76
N ASP A 63 19.41 19.00 5.36
CA ASP A 63 19.29 20.44 5.70
C ASP A 63 19.03 21.33 4.49
N SER A 64 19.44 20.88 3.29
CA SER A 64 19.20 21.60 2.04
C SER A 64 17.84 21.30 1.40
N LEU A 65 16.93 20.64 2.13
CA LEU A 65 15.59 20.28 1.63
C LEU A 65 14.87 21.54 1.09
N ARG A 66 14.38 21.43 -0.17
CA ARG A 66 13.63 22.50 -0.86
C ARG A 66 14.44 23.80 -1.13
N GLN A 67 15.74 23.77 -0.92
CA GLN A 67 16.61 24.88 -1.28
C GLN A 67 17.12 24.76 -2.72
N GLN A 68 17.56 25.86 -3.31
CA GLN A 68 18.16 25.84 -4.62
C GLN A 68 19.43 24.97 -4.63
N ASN A 69 19.54 24.06 -5.58
CA ASN A 69 20.61 23.04 -5.68
C ASN A 69 20.69 22.06 -4.49
N GLY A 70 19.71 22.05 -3.63
CA GLY A 70 19.61 21.13 -2.49
C GLY A 70 18.71 19.92 -2.80
N VAL A 71 18.35 19.21 -1.74
CA VAL A 71 17.44 18.05 -1.81
C VAL A 71 16.05 18.50 -2.24
N ALA A 72 15.54 17.90 -3.31
CA ALA A 72 14.22 18.22 -3.86
C ALA A 72 13.10 17.87 -2.87
N GLY A 73 12.02 18.67 -2.87
CA GLY A 73 10.84 18.44 -2.03
C GLY A 73 10.00 17.21 -2.42
N TYR A 74 10.22 16.69 -3.63
CA TYR A 74 9.61 15.46 -4.17
C TYR A 74 10.70 14.54 -4.69
N LEU A 75 10.37 13.30 -5.03
CA LEU A 75 11.34 12.37 -5.60
C LEU A 75 11.75 12.83 -7.01
N LYS A 76 13.06 12.71 -7.29
CA LYS A 76 13.65 13.20 -8.54
C LYS A 76 14.71 12.21 -9.02
N ARG A 77 14.50 11.60 -10.17
CA ARG A 77 15.41 10.59 -10.76
C ARG A 77 16.85 11.04 -10.91
N SER A 78 17.08 12.33 -11.14
CA SER A 78 18.44 12.89 -11.24
C SER A 78 19.11 13.09 -9.87
N GLU A 79 18.38 12.93 -8.75
CA GLU A 79 18.91 13.10 -7.41
C GLU A 79 19.43 11.78 -6.83
N SER A 80 18.76 10.67 -7.15
CA SER A 80 19.14 9.36 -6.61
C SER A 80 18.69 8.23 -7.56
N LYS A 81 19.52 7.19 -7.65
CA LYS A 81 19.18 5.95 -8.37
C LYS A 81 17.97 5.22 -7.77
N PHE A 82 17.66 5.49 -6.51
CA PHE A 82 16.52 4.93 -5.80
C PHE A 82 15.21 5.68 -6.04
N ASP A 83 15.26 6.85 -6.66
CA ASP A 83 14.08 7.58 -7.10
C ASP A 83 13.63 7.06 -8.47
N HIS A 84 12.98 5.89 -8.50
CA HIS A 84 12.66 5.16 -9.73
C HIS A 84 11.70 5.92 -10.65
N PHE A 85 10.91 6.86 -10.10
CA PHE A 85 9.97 7.69 -10.84
C PHE A 85 9.98 9.13 -10.31
N GLY A 86 9.87 10.11 -11.19
CA GLY A 86 9.71 11.51 -10.80
C GLY A 86 8.32 11.74 -10.22
N ALA A 87 8.25 12.38 -9.05
CA ALA A 87 7.00 12.61 -8.34
C ALA A 87 6.59 14.09 -8.35
N GLY A 88 5.36 14.38 -7.92
CA GLY A 88 4.77 15.72 -7.86
C GLY A 88 3.29 15.75 -8.23
N HIS A 89 2.85 14.84 -9.09
CA HIS A 89 1.45 14.70 -9.48
C HIS A 89 0.80 13.50 -8.80
N ALA A 90 -0.44 13.67 -8.32
CA ALA A 90 -1.22 12.62 -7.70
C ALA A 90 -1.70 11.57 -8.71
N SER A 91 -1.98 10.38 -8.22
CA SER A 91 -2.64 9.29 -8.94
C SER A 91 -1.81 8.64 -10.05
N THR A 92 -0.50 8.87 -10.08
CA THR A 92 0.40 8.39 -11.16
C THR A 92 1.14 7.10 -10.82
N SER A 93 1.31 6.80 -9.53
CA SER A 93 2.22 5.74 -9.06
C SER A 93 1.84 4.34 -9.54
N ILE A 94 0.56 4.00 -9.52
CA ILE A 94 0.10 2.66 -9.89
C ILE A 94 0.36 2.41 -11.38
N SER A 95 0.02 3.37 -12.26
CA SER A 95 0.31 3.28 -13.70
C SER A 95 1.79 3.13 -13.99
N ALA A 96 2.64 3.91 -13.31
CA ALA A 96 4.09 3.85 -13.47
C ALA A 96 4.67 2.50 -13.01
N ALA A 97 4.27 2.03 -11.82
CA ALA A 97 4.71 0.74 -11.29
C ALA A 97 4.19 -0.44 -12.13
N LEU A 98 2.95 -0.36 -12.65
CA LEU A 98 2.40 -1.35 -13.56
C LEU A 98 3.20 -1.41 -14.87
N GLY A 99 3.54 -0.27 -15.45
CA GLY A 99 4.40 -0.22 -16.65
C GLY A 99 5.76 -0.88 -16.42
N MET A 100 6.37 -0.66 -15.24
CA MET A 100 7.62 -1.34 -14.85
C MET A 100 7.41 -2.84 -14.69
N ALA A 101 6.30 -3.29 -14.09
CA ALA A 101 5.97 -4.69 -13.92
C ALA A 101 5.76 -5.40 -15.27
N ILE A 102 5.04 -4.78 -16.19
CA ILE A 102 4.84 -5.29 -17.55
C ILE A 102 6.18 -5.39 -18.31
N ALA A 103 7.04 -4.36 -18.18
CA ALA A 103 8.35 -4.38 -18.80
C ALA A 103 9.24 -5.49 -18.24
N ARG A 104 9.22 -5.70 -16.91
CA ARG A 104 9.88 -6.80 -16.23
C ARG A 104 9.44 -8.15 -16.80
N ASP A 105 8.12 -8.39 -16.87
CA ASP A 105 7.56 -9.66 -17.32
C ASP A 105 7.94 -9.94 -18.79
N ARG A 106 7.90 -8.92 -19.65
CA ARG A 106 8.31 -9.04 -21.06
C ARG A 106 9.79 -9.34 -21.26
N LYS A 107 10.65 -8.89 -20.32
CA LYS A 107 12.09 -9.16 -20.33
C LYS A 107 12.47 -10.47 -19.64
N GLY A 108 11.53 -11.16 -18.98
CA GLY A 108 11.80 -12.34 -18.16
C GLY A 108 12.62 -12.01 -16.90
N GLU A 109 12.59 -10.75 -16.45
CA GLU A 109 13.20 -10.32 -15.19
C GLU A 109 12.28 -10.62 -14.01
N ASN A 110 12.76 -10.52 -12.77
CA ASN A 110 12.00 -10.93 -11.58
C ASN A 110 11.99 -9.92 -10.42
N TYR A 111 12.39 -8.67 -10.68
CA TYR A 111 12.34 -7.63 -9.66
C TYR A 111 10.90 -7.31 -9.23
N LYS A 112 10.73 -6.92 -7.97
CA LYS A 112 9.45 -6.52 -7.44
C LYS A 112 9.11 -5.11 -7.87
N CYS A 113 7.82 -4.83 -8.08
CA CYS A 113 7.30 -3.50 -8.34
C CYS A 113 6.29 -3.14 -7.26
N VAL A 114 6.48 -1.99 -6.62
CA VAL A 114 5.61 -1.49 -5.56
C VAL A 114 5.19 -0.06 -5.88
N ALA A 115 3.90 0.23 -5.78
CA ALA A 115 3.36 1.58 -5.76
C ALA A 115 2.89 1.92 -4.35
N VAL A 116 3.27 3.05 -3.80
CA VAL A 116 2.75 3.57 -2.53
C VAL A 116 1.88 4.77 -2.84
N ILE A 117 0.60 4.70 -2.50
CA ILE A 117 -0.40 5.73 -2.80
C ILE A 117 -1.21 6.07 -1.55
N GLY A 118 -1.50 7.35 -1.34
CA GLY A 118 -2.40 7.80 -0.29
C GLY A 118 -3.88 7.65 -0.68
N ASP A 119 -4.75 7.56 0.31
CA ASP A 119 -6.20 7.44 0.16
C ASP A 119 -6.79 8.59 -0.70
N GLY A 120 -6.34 9.83 -0.47
CA GLY A 120 -6.76 10.97 -1.28
C GLY A 120 -6.35 10.85 -2.75
N ALA A 121 -5.12 10.43 -3.03
CA ALA A 121 -4.63 10.24 -4.40
C ALA A 121 -5.31 9.06 -5.11
N LEU A 122 -5.75 8.04 -4.37
CA LEU A 122 -6.47 6.90 -4.90
C LEU A 122 -7.83 7.27 -5.49
N THR A 123 -8.43 8.38 -5.07
CA THR A 123 -9.72 8.86 -5.60
C THR A 123 -9.61 9.44 -7.02
N GLY A 124 -8.41 9.69 -7.51
CA GLY A 124 -8.20 10.24 -8.85
C GLY A 124 -8.49 9.21 -9.95
N GLY A 125 -9.07 9.66 -11.07
CA GLY A 125 -9.46 8.82 -12.19
C GLY A 125 -8.30 7.96 -12.73
N MET A 126 -7.12 8.55 -12.85
CA MET A 126 -5.93 7.84 -13.35
C MET A 126 -5.53 6.66 -12.44
N ALA A 127 -5.67 6.78 -11.11
CA ALA A 127 -5.42 5.69 -10.18
C ALA A 127 -6.45 4.57 -10.35
N LEU A 128 -7.73 4.92 -10.53
CA LEU A 128 -8.80 3.94 -10.77
C LEU A 128 -8.63 3.21 -12.11
N GLU A 129 -8.23 3.91 -13.16
CA GLU A 129 -7.89 3.31 -14.45
C GLU A 129 -6.72 2.33 -14.33
N ALA A 130 -5.68 2.70 -13.55
CA ALA A 130 -4.53 1.84 -13.31
C ALA A 130 -4.88 0.59 -12.50
N ILE A 131 -5.75 0.72 -11.50
CA ILE A 131 -6.27 -0.44 -10.74
C ILE A 131 -7.05 -1.36 -11.68
N ASN A 132 -7.96 -0.81 -12.48
CA ASN A 132 -8.73 -1.60 -13.45
C ASN A 132 -7.82 -2.33 -14.44
N HIS A 133 -6.79 -1.67 -14.96
CA HIS A 133 -5.83 -2.29 -15.87
C HIS A 133 -4.97 -3.36 -15.16
N ALA A 134 -4.45 -3.06 -13.97
CA ALA A 134 -3.63 -4.02 -13.23
C ALA A 134 -4.41 -5.29 -12.84
N GLY A 135 -5.66 -5.15 -12.43
CA GLY A 135 -6.51 -6.29 -12.09
C GLY A 135 -6.88 -7.17 -13.29
N HIS A 136 -6.88 -6.61 -14.51
CA HIS A 136 -7.04 -7.36 -15.75
C HIS A 136 -5.81 -8.24 -16.10
N LEU A 137 -4.67 -8.01 -15.43
CA LEU A 137 -3.41 -8.72 -15.65
C LEU A 137 -3.08 -9.66 -14.46
N PRO A 138 -3.80 -10.77 -14.29
CA PRO A 138 -3.73 -11.58 -13.07
C PRO A 138 -2.36 -12.25 -12.85
N ASN A 139 -1.51 -12.31 -13.86
CA ASN A 139 -0.18 -12.93 -13.81
C ASN A 139 0.96 -11.89 -13.77
N THR A 140 0.65 -10.60 -13.61
CA THR A 140 1.63 -9.53 -13.48
C THR A 140 1.73 -9.11 -12.02
N PRO A 141 2.71 -9.62 -11.23
CA PRO A 141 2.86 -9.28 -9.82
C PRO A 141 3.15 -7.79 -9.65
N LEU A 142 2.27 -7.12 -8.92
CA LEU A 142 2.37 -5.72 -8.53
C LEU A 142 1.84 -5.59 -7.10
N VAL A 143 2.56 -4.91 -6.23
CA VAL A 143 2.07 -4.57 -4.89
C VAL A 143 1.68 -3.10 -4.87
N VAL A 144 0.43 -2.82 -4.55
CA VAL A 144 -0.07 -1.47 -4.29
C VAL A 144 -0.24 -1.32 -2.77
N VAL A 145 0.51 -0.42 -2.18
CA VAL A 145 0.38 -0.06 -0.76
C VAL A 145 -0.52 1.16 -0.67
N LEU A 146 -1.73 0.97 -0.19
CA LEU A 146 -2.67 2.05 0.12
C LEU A 146 -2.36 2.54 1.54
N ASN A 147 -1.77 3.73 1.64
CA ASN A 147 -1.58 4.43 2.91
C ASN A 147 -2.81 5.28 3.20
N ASP A 148 -3.61 4.85 4.17
CA ASP A 148 -4.85 5.48 4.59
C ASP A 148 -4.64 6.20 5.94
N ASN A 149 -4.58 7.53 5.91
CA ASN A 149 -4.33 8.34 7.10
C ASN A 149 -5.43 9.38 7.37
N ASP A 150 -6.53 9.34 6.60
CA ASP A 150 -7.64 10.30 6.67
C ASP A 150 -7.21 11.78 6.50
N MET A 151 -6.01 12.00 5.98
CA MET A 151 -5.48 13.35 5.80
C MET A 151 -5.52 13.76 4.34
N SER A 152 -6.34 14.75 4.06
CA SER A 152 -6.38 15.43 2.77
C SER A 152 -6.43 16.95 2.95
N ILE A 153 -6.06 17.71 1.91
CA ILE A 153 -6.10 19.18 1.92
C ILE A 153 -7.53 19.69 2.11
N SER A 154 -8.51 18.96 1.57
CA SER A 154 -9.94 19.23 1.72
C SER A 154 -10.65 17.97 2.22
N PRO A 155 -11.79 18.06 2.90
CA PRO A 155 -12.56 16.87 3.26
C PRO A 155 -12.73 15.96 2.05
N PRO A 156 -12.41 14.66 2.18
CA PRO A 156 -12.50 13.73 1.07
C PRO A 156 -13.96 13.56 0.64
N VAL A 157 -14.20 13.58 -0.66
CA VAL A 157 -15.53 13.44 -1.26
C VAL A 157 -15.59 12.23 -2.18
N GLY A 158 -16.80 11.67 -2.32
CA GLY A 158 -17.07 10.58 -3.25
C GLY A 158 -17.23 9.21 -2.58
N ALA A 159 -17.77 8.28 -3.37
CA ALA A 159 -18.13 6.95 -2.88
C ALA A 159 -16.94 6.13 -2.40
N LEU A 160 -15.78 6.26 -3.05
CA LEU A 160 -14.57 5.54 -2.66
C LEU A 160 -14.05 6.00 -1.29
N SER A 161 -14.01 7.31 -1.03
CA SER A 161 -13.65 7.84 0.30
C SER A 161 -14.62 7.38 1.37
N SER A 162 -15.93 7.42 1.08
CA SER A 162 -16.95 6.91 2.00
C SER A 162 -16.79 5.40 2.26
N TYR A 163 -16.35 4.64 1.26
CA TYR A 163 -16.07 3.22 1.39
C TYR A 163 -14.84 2.98 2.27
N LEU A 164 -13.74 3.68 2.03
CA LEU A 164 -12.50 3.55 2.85
C LEU A 164 -12.78 3.93 4.31
N ASN A 165 -13.55 4.99 4.56
CA ASN A 165 -13.96 5.35 5.91
C ASN A 165 -14.74 4.22 6.62
N LYS A 166 -15.66 3.56 5.92
CA LYS A 166 -16.37 2.38 6.48
C LYS A 166 -15.42 1.24 6.78
N VAL A 167 -14.45 0.99 5.91
CA VAL A 167 -13.42 -0.04 6.13
C VAL A 167 -12.58 0.25 7.36
N ARG A 168 -12.15 1.50 7.54
CA ARG A 168 -11.32 1.94 8.67
C ARG A 168 -12.01 1.78 10.03
N VAL A 169 -13.29 2.13 10.13
CA VAL A 169 -14.07 2.00 11.38
C VAL A 169 -14.62 0.60 11.63
N SER A 170 -14.44 -0.33 10.69
CA SER A 170 -14.88 -1.71 10.88
C SER A 170 -13.97 -2.41 11.90
N PRO A 171 -14.52 -3.26 12.80
CA PRO A 171 -13.69 -4.01 13.74
C PRO A 171 -12.64 -4.83 13.00
N PRO A 172 -11.42 -4.98 13.56
CA PRO A 172 -10.39 -5.80 12.95
C PRO A 172 -10.90 -7.20 12.66
N LEU A 173 -10.70 -7.69 11.44
CA LEU A 173 -11.16 -9.02 10.99
C LEU A 173 -10.69 -10.18 11.87
N GLN A 174 -9.62 -9.98 12.66
CA GLN A 174 -9.14 -10.97 13.62
C GLN A 174 -10.18 -11.32 14.68
N PHE A 175 -10.92 -10.32 15.22
CA PHE A 175 -11.98 -10.57 16.20
C PHE A 175 -13.20 -11.30 15.61
N LEU A 176 -13.50 -11.04 14.34
CA LEU A 176 -14.61 -11.72 13.64
C LEU A 176 -14.24 -13.15 13.24
N SER A 177 -12.96 -13.39 12.91
CA SER A 177 -12.46 -14.73 12.57
C SER A 177 -12.60 -15.70 13.75
N ASP A 178 -12.26 -15.28 14.95
CA ASP A 178 -12.30 -16.14 16.15
C ASP A 178 -13.74 -16.41 16.59
N SER A 179 -14.59 -15.38 16.59
CA SER A 179 -16.02 -15.53 16.94
C SER A 179 -16.79 -16.37 15.90
N VAL A 180 -16.45 -16.25 14.62
CA VAL A 180 -17.05 -17.06 13.55
C VAL A 180 -16.52 -18.49 13.57
N GLN A 181 -15.24 -18.71 13.89
CA GLN A 181 -14.69 -20.05 14.05
C GLN A 181 -15.31 -20.78 15.26
N GLU A 182 -15.54 -20.08 16.36
CA GLU A 182 -16.22 -20.64 17.54
C GLU A 182 -17.70 -20.94 17.27
N SER A 183 -18.40 -20.04 16.58
CA SER A 183 -19.80 -20.23 16.19
C SER A 183 -20.00 -21.40 15.21
N VAL A 184 -19.07 -21.57 14.27
CA VAL A 184 -19.10 -22.69 13.29
C VAL A 184 -18.74 -24.03 13.93
N LYS A 185 -17.89 -24.06 14.97
CA LYS A 185 -17.57 -25.27 15.73
C LYS A 185 -18.77 -25.77 16.55
N ASN A 186 -19.66 -24.87 16.93
CA ASN A 186 -20.79 -25.14 17.79
C ASN A 186 -22.10 -25.51 17.04
N ILE A 187 -22.06 -25.66 15.70
CA ILE A 187 -23.20 -26.16 14.91
C ILE A 187 -23.18 -27.69 14.93
N PRO A 188 -24.17 -28.37 15.60
CA PRO A 188 -24.11 -29.82 15.86
C PRO A 188 -24.30 -30.72 14.62
N LEU A 189 -24.42 -30.18 13.43
CA LEU A 189 -24.91 -30.90 12.23
C LEU A 189 -23.84 -31.17 11.16
N ILE A 190 -22.53 -31.11 11.45
CA ILE A 190 -21.52 -31.36 10.42
C ILE A 190 -20.64 -32.54 10.82
N GLY A 191 -21.15 -33.74 10.53
CA GLY A 191 -20.40 -34.99 10.52
C GLY A 191 -19.40 -35.05 9.36
N LYS A 192 -18.51 -36.05 9.39
CA LYS A 192 -17.25 -36.16 8.66
C LYS A 192 -17.28 -36.23 7.12
N ASP A 193 -18.45 -36.17 6.48
CA ASP A 193 -18.56 -36.25 5.01
C ASP A 193 -19.30 -35.01 4.45
N ILE A 194 -18.53 -33.98 4.11
CA ILE A 194 -19.06 -32.78 3.46
C ILE A 194 -18.87 -32.93 1.93
N PRO A 195 -19.94 -33.01 1.11
CA PRO A 195 -19.85 -33.01 -0.33
C PRO A 195 -19.14 -31.74 -0.86
N GLU A 196 -18.43 -31.87 -1.98
CA GLU A 196 -17.66 -30.75 -2.58
C GLU A 196 -18.53 -29.52 -2.89
N GLU A 197 -19.78 -29.73 -3.20
CA GLU A 197 -20.80 -28.68 -3.40
C GLU A 197 -21.02 -27.80 -2.15
N LEU A 198 -20.95 -28.40 -0.94
CA LEU A 198 -21.05 -27.66 0.31
C LEU A 198 -19.77 -26.89 0.70
N LYS A 199 -18.61 -27.22 0.15
CA LYS A 199 -17.39 -26.40 0.27
C LYS A 199 -17.55 -25.06 -0.45
N ASN A 200 -18.24 -25.06 -1.59
CA ASN A 200 -18.58 -23.83 -2.33
C ASN A 200 -19.61 -22.99 -1.58
N ILE A 201 -20.55 -23.60 -0.87
CA ILE A 201 -21.52 -22.90 -0.02
C ILE A 201 -20.83 -22.30 1.21
N LYS A 202 -19.86 -23.00 1.85
CA LYS A 202 -19.03 -22.43 2.94
C LYS A 202 -18.28 -21.19 2.47
N GLY A 203 -17.73 -21.21 1.27
CA GLY A 203 -17.11 -20.01 0.65
C GLY A 203 -18.12 -18.87 0.45
N SER A 204 -19.32 -19.20 0.01
CA SER A 204 -20.41 -18.24 -0.23
C SER A 204 -21.01 -17.70 1.07
N VAL A 205 -21.23 -18.52 2.08
CA VAL A 205 -21.72 -18.10 3.42
C VAL A 205 -20.65 -17.26 4.14
N ARG A 206 -19.36 -17.61 4.02
CA ARG A 206 -18.25 -16.78 4.53
C ARG A 206 -18.19 -15.42 3.83
N ARG A 207 -18.50 -15.38 2.54
CA ARG A 207 -18.59 -14.10 1.76
C ARG A 207 -19.80 -13.25 2.16
N LEU A 208 -20.86 -13.84 2.66
CA LEU A 208 -22.09 -13.14 3.08
C LEU A 208 -22.05 -12.66 4.54
N ALA A 209 -21.30 -13.35 5.41
CA ALA A 209 -21.30 -13.10 6.86
C ALA A 209 -20.22 -12.12 7.34
N VAL A 210 -19.21 -11.83 6.51
CA VAL A 210 -18.14 -10.86 6.84
C VAL A 210 -18.40 -9.58 6.08
N PRO A 211 -18.41 -8.38 6.73
CA PRO A 211 -18.38 -7.12 6.00
C PRO A 211 -17.25 -7.19 4.99
N LYS A 212 -17.55 -6.99 3.71
CA LYS A 212 -16.59 -7.15 2.62
C LYS A 212 -15.58 -5.99 2.61
N VAL A 213 -14.73 -5.95 3.64
CA VAL A 213 -13.57 -5.07 3.66
C VAL A 213 -12.71 -5.43 2.46
N GLY A 214 -12.45 -4.47 1.59
CA GLY A 214 -11.66 -4.71 0.38
C GLY A 214 -12.42 -5.29 -0.82
N ALA A 215 -13.73 -5.58 -0.71
CA ALA A 215 -14.49 -6.21 -1.80
C ALA A 215 -14.39 -5.49 -3.15
N VAL A 216 -14.35 -4.16 -3.16
CA VAL A 216 -14.19 -3.38 -4.40
C VAL A 216 -12.88 -3.73 -5.10
N PHE A 217 -11.80 -3.88 -4.37
CA PHE A 217 -10.50 -4.21 -4.95
C PHE A 217 -10.43 -5.68 -5.39
N GLU A 218 -11.10 -6.59 -4.65
CA GLU A 218 -11.18 -8.00 -5.03
C GLU A 218 -12.00 -8.19 -6.32
N GLU A 219 -13.10 -7.51 -6.48
CA GLU A 219 -13.91 -7.52 -7.72
C GLU A 219 -13.13 -6.90 -8.90
N LEU A 220 -12.21 -5.98 -8.63
CA LEU A 220 -11.29 -5.43 -9.63
C LEU A 220 -10.05 -6.31 -9.87
N GLY A 221 -9.99 -7.53 -9.32
CA GLY A 221 -8.95 -8.52 -9.61
C GLY A 221 -7.72 -8.48 -8.70
N PHE A 222 -7.72 -7.65 -7.65
CA PHE A 222 -6.64 -7.62 -6.66
C PHE A 222 -6.85 -8.65 -5.55
N THR A 223 -5.76 -9.13 -4.96
CA THR A 223 -5.83 -9.72 -3.63
C THR A 223 -5.74 -8.59 -2.62
N TYR A 224 -6.75 -8.45 -1.78
CA TYR A 224 -6.75 -7.44 -0.72
C TYR A 224 -6.16 -8.01 0.58
N MET A 225 -5.26 -7.23 1.21
CA MET A 225 -4.67 -7.52 2.52
C MET A 225 -4.81 -6.27 3.41
N GLY A 226 -5.45 -6.40 4.55
CA GLY A 226 -5.62 -5.31 5.52
C GLY A 226 -7.06 -5.14 6.01
N PRO A 227 -7.37 -4.04 6.72
CA PRO A 227 -6.44 -2.97 7.09
C PRO A 227 -5.39 -3.42 8.14
N ILE A 228 -4.19 -2.84 8.07
CA ILE A 228 -3.05 -3.16 8.92
C ILE A 228 -2.57 -1.88 9.61
N ASP A 229 -2.17 -1.98 10.87
CA ASP A 229 -1.54 -0.87 11.59
C ASP A 229 -0.19 -0.53 10.95
N GLY A 230 -0.08 0.69 10.43
CA GLY A 230 1.11 1.22 9.76
C GLY A 230 2.28 1.51 10.69
N HIS A 231 2.10 1.39 12.00
CA HIS A 231 3.14 1.57 13.02
C HIS A 231 3.65 0.23 13.57
N ASP A 232 3.01 -0.90 13.24
CA ASP A 232 3.48 -2.25 13.60
C ASP A 232 4.43 -2.80 12.51
N ILE A 233 5.73 -2.57 12.69
CA ILE A 233 6.77 -3.02 11.76
C ILE A 233 6.73 -4.53 11.54
N GLY A 234 6.50 -5.33 12.60
CA GLY A 234 6.49 -6.78 12.52
C GLY A 234 5.38 -7.30 11.62
N ASN A 235 4.16 -6.79 11.83
CA ASN A 235 2.99 -7.14 11.02
C ASN A 235 3.15 -6.66 9.57
N LEU A 236 3.67 -5.44 9.37
CA LEU A 236 3.95 -4.89 8.03
C LEU A 236 4.94 -5.77 7.27
N VAL A 237 6.07 -6.15 7.87
CA VAL A 237 7.09 -7.01 7.24
C VAL A 237 6.49 -8.37 6.87
N ASN A 238 5.74 -8.99 7.77
CA ASN A 238 5.08 -10.26 7.49
C ASN A 238 4.11 -10.16 6.32
N THR A 239 3.32 -9.09 6.28
CA THR A 239 2.34 -8.85 5.22
C THR A 239 3.00 -8.56 3.88
N PHE A 240 4.03 -7.71 3.82
CA PHE A 240 4.76 -7.46 2.59
C PHE A 240 5.44 -8.73 2.07
N ASN A 241 6.06 -9.54 2.93
CA ASN A 241 6.62 -10.82 2.54
C ASN A 241 5.56 -11.78 1.98
N ALA A 242 4.35 -11.80 2.57
CA ALA A 242 3.25 -12.59 2.03
C ALA A 242 2.76 -12.06 0.67
N ALA A 243 2.62 -10.73 0.53
CA ALA A 243 2.23 -10.08 -0.71
C ALA A 243 3.21 -10.37 -1.85
N HIS A 244 4.51 -10.29 -1.59
CA HIS A 244 5.56 -10.55 -2.58
C HIS A 244 5.64 -12.01 -3.05
N LYS A 245 5.11 -12.96 -2.28
CA LYS A 245 5.03 -14.38 -2.70
C LYS A 245 3.90 -14.64 -3.68
N LEU A 246 2.91 -13.75 -3.74
CA LEU A 246 1.79 -13.88 -4.66
C LEU A 246 2.21 -13.43 -6.06
N LYS A 247 1.96 -14.27 -7.06
CA LYS A 247 2.27 -13.96 -8.47
C LYS A 247 1.09 -13.27 -9.16
N LYS A 248 0.51 -12.25 -8.52
CA LYS A 248 -0.66 -11.51 -9.00
C LYS A 248 -0.71 -10.12 -8.35
N PRO A 249 -1.57 -9.21 -8.84
CA PRO A 249 -1.76 -7.91 -8.20
C PRO A 249 -2.27 -8.04 -6.75
N VAL A 250 -1.64 -7.32 -5.84
CA VAL A 250 -1.99 -7.27 -4.41
C VAL A 250 -2.16 -5.83 -3.97
N LEU A 251 -3.22 -5.55 -3.23
CA LEU A 251 -3.40 -4.27 -2.55
C LEU A 251 -3.25 -4.50 -1.05
N VAL A 252 -2.25 -3.87 -0.46
CA VAL A 252 -2.00 -3.85 0.99
C VAL A 252 -2.53 -2.54 1.54
N HIS A 253 -3.58 -2.61 2.35
CA HIS A 253 -4.19 -1.43 2.98
C HIS A 253 -3.57 -1.22 4.36
N VAL A 254 -2.91 -0.10 4.53
CA VAL A 254 -2.18 0.29 5.74
C VAL A 254 -2.81 1.56 6.31
N VAL A 255 -3.13 1.56 7.59
CA VAL A 255 -3.67 2.73 8.31
C VAL A 255 -2.53 3.37 9.13
N THR A 256 -2.28 4.68 8.90
CA THR A 256 -1.19 5.41 9.58
C THR A 256 -1.66 6.67 10.29
#